data_0e6579dcbfa6ee0fcae1da79ce20071b
#
_entry.id   0e6579dcbfa6ee0fcae1da79ce20071b
#
_cell.length_a   1.000
_cell.length_b   1.000
_cell.length_c   1.000
_cell.angle_alpha   90.00
_cell.angle_beta   90.00
_cell.angle_gamma   90.00
#
_symmetry.space_group_name_H-M   'P 1'
#
loop_
_entity.id
_entity.type
_entity.pdbx_description
1 polymer ?
#
loop_
_entity_poly.entity_id
_entity_poly.type
_entity_poly.pdbx_seq_one_letter_code
_entity_poly.pdbx_strand_id
1 'polypeptide(L)'
;MIKMAEEKNVYSNGDGYKESVISDQSGDGHYDTVVSDTDGDGHYDAVAMDTSGDGNIDTVGVDSTGDGNIDTVAMDTSGDGNVDTVVFDTDGDGEFDYVEADTDGDGYADFAAADTTGDGNADTFAYDSNGDGYVDFVAEDTDGDGNIDVAAADTDHNGYADTYVADTTGDGNPDTYGFDFDEDGEIDVYGIDEDGDGDIDYYTDDIDDDDVFDDFIDDDV
;
A
#
# COMPACT_ATOMS: atom_id res chain seq x y z
N MET A 1 -7.35 -23.40 35.47
CA MET A 1 -7.38 -24.48 34.48
C MET A 1 -7.31 -23.74 33.15
N ILE A 2 -6.18 -23.80 32.44
CA ILE A 2 -6.05 -23.19 31.10
C ILE A 2 -6.92 -24.07 30.21
N LYS A 3 -8.03 -23.50 29.66
CA LYS A 3 -8.81 -24.14 28.61
C LYS A 3 -7.90 -24.28 27.41
N MET A 4 -7.65 -25.48 26.95
CA MET A 4 -6.89 -25.69 25.70
C MET A 4 -7.80 -25.27 24.55
N ALA A 5 -7.25 -24.60 23.53
CA ALA A 5 -7.93 -24.26 22.30
C ALA A 5 -8.65 -25.52 21.75
N GLU A 6 -9.90 -25.37 21.35
CA GLU A 6 -10.64 -26.45 20.70
C GLU A 6 -10.30 -26.45 19.22
N GLU A 7 -9.66 -27.52 18.76
CA GLU A 7 -9.23 -27.70 17.38
C GLU A 7 -10.08 -28.74 16.69
N LYS A 8 -10.59 -28.49 15.51
CA LYS A 8 -11.35 -29.43 14.69
C LYS A 8 -10.73 -29.57 13.30
N ASN A 9 -10.33 -30.79 12.96
CA ASN A 9 -9.83 -31.13 11.64
C ASN A 9 -11.00 -31.48 10.70
N VAL A 10 -10.97 -30.99 9.47
CA VAL A 10 -11.93 -31.32 8.41
C VAL A 10 -11.23 -32.11 7.31
N TYR A 11 -11.84 -33.24 6.90
CA TYR A 11 -11.37 -34.12 5.84
C TYR A 11 -12.53 -34.31 4.87
N SER A 12 -12.45 -33.80 3.63
CA SER A 12 -13.60 -33.80 2.72
C SER A 12 -13.52 -34.88 1.62
N ASN A 13 -12.34 -35.22 1.14
CA ASN A 13 -12.17 -36.15 0.01
C ASN A 13 -11.81 -37.58 0.39
N GLY A 14 -11.47 -37.84 1.66
CA GLY A 14 -11.21 -39.20 2.17
C GLY A 14 -9.83 -39.78 1.84
N ASP A 15 -8.89 -38.98 1.39
CA ASP A 15 -7.51 -39.38 1.15
C ASP A 15 -6.65 -39.46 2.42
N GLY A 16 -7.15 -38.85 3.51
CA GLY A 16 -6.51 -38.87 4.83
C GLY A 16 -5.68 -37.65 5.14
N TYR A 17 -5.62 -36.66 4.23
CA TYR A 17 -5.01 -35.37 4.50
C TYR A 17 -6.01 -34.42 5.15
N LYS A 18 -5.50 -33.47 5.92
CA LYS A 18 -6.32 -32.42 6.53
C LYS A 18 -6.50 -31.30 5.52
N GLU A 19 -7.72 -31.11 5.07
CA GLU A 19 -8.04 -30.01 4.15
C GLU A 19 -8.30 -28.70 4.86
N SER A 20 -8.76 -28.75 6.11
CA SER A 20 -8.95 -27.54 6.91
C SER A 20 -8.79 -27.83 8.40
N VAL A 21 -8.32 -26.84 9.14
CA VAL A 21 -8.29 -26.83 10.60
C VAL A 21 -9.01 -25.57 11.07
N ILE A 22 -9.93 -25.76 12.02
CA ILE A 22 -10.65 -24.68 12.69
C ILE A 22 -10.24 -24.67 14.16
N SER A 23 -9.95 -23.50 14.73
CA SER A 23 -9.58 -23.36 16.13
C SER A 23 -10.33 -22.25 16.85
N ASP A 24 -10.71 -22.51 18.11
CA ASP A 24 -11.18 -21.53 19.08
C ASP A 24 -10.01 -21.23 20.03
N GLN A 25 -9.25 -20.18 19.74
CA GLN A 25 -8.06 -19.79 20.53
C GLN A 25 -8.44 -18.94 21.75
N SER A 26 -9.50 -18.16 21.65
CA SER A 26 -10.02 -17.33 22.74
C SER A 26 -10.69 -18.16 23.82
N GLY A 27 -11.27 -19.31 23.43
CA GLY A 27 -11.97 -20.23 24.31
C GLY A 27 -13.37 -19.76 24.69
N ASP A 28 -13.98 -18.91 23.88
CA ASP A 28 -15.34 -18.37 24.09
C ASP A 28 -16.44 -19.25 23.48
N GLY A 29 -16.07 -20.21 22.64
CA GLY A 29 -16.95 -21.15 21.96
C GLY A 29 -17.25 -20.78 20.52
N HIS A 30 -16.63 -19.73 19.99
CA HIS A 30 -16.58 -19.37 18.58
C HIS A 30 -15.23 -19.77 17.99
N TYR A 31 -15.17 -20.02 16.70
CA TYR A 31 -13.91 -20.31 16.03
C TYR A 31 -13.29 -19.00 15.56
N ASP A 32 -12.07 -18.77 16.00
CA ASP A 32 -11.30 -17.54 15.69
C ASP A 32 -10.40 -17.68 14.47
N THR A 33 -10.10 -18.92 14.06
CA THR A 33 -9.16 -19.16 12.95
C THR A 33 -9.59 -20.38 12.13
N VAL A 34 -9.50 -20.23 10.81
CA VAL A 34 -9.65 -21.33 9.84
C VAL A 34 -8.43 -21.31 8.93
N VAL A 35 -7.73 -22.44 8.78
CA VAL A 35 -6.73 -22.64 7.74
C VAL A 35 -7.17 -23.75 6.80
N SER A 36 -6.84 -23.63 5.51
CA SER A 36 -7.33 -24.53 4.47
C SER A 36 -6.22 -24.87 3.47
N ASP A 37 -6.08 -26.18 3.20
CA ASP A 37 -5.34 -26.74 2.08
C ASP A 37 -6.37 -26.94 0.96
N THR A 38 -6.33 -26.11 -0.07
CA THR A 38 -7.37 -26.06 -1.11
C THR A 38 -7.02 -26.85 -2.33
N ASP A 39 -5.74 -27.12 -2.56
CA ASP A 39 -5.24 -27.90 -3.70
C ASP A 39 -4.87 -29.33 -3.33
N GLY A 40 -4.71 -29.63 -2.04
CA GLY A 40 -4.49 -30.99 -1.51
C GLY A 40 -3.01 -31.42 -1.55
N ASP A 41 -2.09 -30.48 -1.56
CA ASP A 41 -0.65 -30.75 -1.58
C ASP A 41 -0.05 -30.98 -0.18
N GLY A 42 -0.82 -30.63 0.87
CA GLY A 42 -0.45 -30.80 2.28
C GLY A 42 0.09 -29.51 2.93
N HIS A 43 0.10 -28.40 2.21
CA HIS A 43 0.34 -27.06 2.72
C HIS A 43 -0.97 -26.32 2.82
N TYR A 44 -1.04 -25.29 3.66
CA TYR A 44 -2.24 -24.47 3.77
C TYR A 44 -2.12 -23.26 2.83
N ASP A 45 -3.09 -23.12 1.92
CA ASP A 45 -3.15 -22.05 0.93
C ASP A 45 -3.95 -20.84 1.40
N ALA A 46 -4.73 -21.00 2.45
CA ALA A 46 -5.57 -19.91 2.94
C ALA A 46 -5.70 -19.92 4.47
N VAL A 47 -5.78 -18.72 5.02
CA VAL A 47 -6.09 -18.48 6.44
C VAL A 47 -7.19 -17.44 6.55
N ALA A 48 -8.15 -17.66 7.45
CA ALA A 48 -9.16 -16.69 7.83
C ALA A 48 -9.20 -16.55 9.35
N MET A 49 -9.26 -15.32 9.84
CA MET A 49 -9.18 -15.01 11.27
C MET A 49 -10.24 -13.99 11.68
N ASP A 50 -10.85 -14.25 12.84
CA ASP A 50 -11.58 -13.27 13.65
C ASP A 50 -10.60 -12.74 14.70
N THR A 51 -9.98 -11.60 14.41
CA THR A 51 -8.97 -10.99 15.27
C THR A 51 -9.58 -10.07 16.34
N SER A 52 -10.80 -9.60 16.08
CA SER A 52 -11.56 -8.75 17.00
C SER A 52 -12.31 -9.56 18.07
N GLY A 53 -12.66 -10.83 17.77
CA GLY A 53 -13.42 -11.69 18.64
C GLY A 53 -14.93 -11.39 18.65
N ASP A 54 -15.46 -10.78 17.60
CA ASP A 54 -16.87 -10.43 17.49
C ASP A 54 -17.71 -11.52 16.81
N GLY A 55 -17.04 -12.55 16.25
CA GLY A 55 -17.64 -13.68 15.55
C GLY A 55 -17.69 -13.53 14.04
N ASN A 56 -17.15 -12.44 13.50
CA ASN A 56 -16.96 -12.22 12.06
C ASN A 56 -15.47 -12.40 11.71
N ILE A 57 -15.19 -12.84 10.49
CA ILE A 57 -13.83 -12.89 9.96
C ILE A 57 -13.47 -11.48 9.52
N ASP A 58 -12.38 -10.95 10.04
CA ASP A 58 -11.85 -9.64 9.73
C ASP A 58 -10.47 -9.67 9.02
N THR A 59 -9.86 -10.86 8.89
CA THR A 59 -8.60 -11.01 8.17
C THR A 59 -8.60 -12.29 7.35
N VAL A 60 -8.19 -12.20 6.07
CA VAL A 60 -8.05 -13.35 5.17
C VAL A 60 -6.70 -13.27 4.47
N GLY A 61 -5.87 -14.32 4.59
CA GLY A 61 -4.63 -14.48 3.86
C GLY A 61 -4.72 -15.61 2.85
N VAL A 62 -4.04 -15.45 1.71
CA VAL A 62 -3.99 -16.44 0.62
C VAL A 62 -2.56 -16.61 0.13
N ASP A 63 -2.12 -17.88 0.04
CA ASP A 63 -0.96 -18.32 -0.74
C ASP A 63 -1.47 -18.68 -2.14
N SER A 64 -1.26 -17.81 -3.11
CA SER A 64 -1.74 -17.99 -4.48
C SER A 64 -0.71 -18.62 -5.38
N THR A 65 0.55 -18.62 -4.96
CA THR A 65 1.68 -19.22 -5.70
C THR A 65 1.92 -20.68 -5.31
N GLY A 66 1.49 -21.10 -4.11
CA GLY A 66 1.69 -22.46 -3.57
C GLY A 66 3.13 -22.69 -3.09
N ASP A 67 3.84 -21.65 -2.70
CA ASP A 67 5.21 -21.76 -2.21
C ASP A 67 5.29 -21.95 -0.67
N GLY A 68 4.15 -21.79 0.01
CA GLY A 68 3.99 -21.93 1.46
C GLY A 68 4.04 -20.61 2.22
N ASN A 69 4.16 -19.47 1.52
CA ASN A 69 4.04 -18.13 2.06
C ASN A 69 2.68 -17.53 1.67
N ILE A 70 2.17 -16.62 2.48
CA ILE A 70 0.94 -15.89 2.14
C ILE A 70 1.32 -14.70 1.26
N ASP A 71 0.79 -14.67 0.02
CA ASP A 71 1.07 -13.62 -0.96
C ASP A 71 0.15 -12.41 -0.81
N THR A 72 -1.05 -12.60 -0.24
CA THR A 72 -2.05 -11.53 -0.11
C THR A 72 -2.76 -11.64 1.21
N VAL A 73 -2.94 -10.51 1.90
CA VAL A 73 -3.78 -10.42 3.09
C VAL A 73 -4.79 -9.28 2.94
N ALA A 74 -6.07 -9.60 3.08
CA ALA A 74 -7.18 -8.66 3.11
C ALA A 74 -7.70 -8.50 4.54
N MET A 75 -7.95 -7.26 4.96
CA MET A 75 -8.34 -6.91 6.32
C MET A 75 -9.54 -5.96 6.33
N ASP A 76 -10.54 -6.28 7.16
CA ASP A 76 -11.59 -5.36 7.63
C ASP A 76 -11.11 -4.76 8.96
N THR A 77 -10.51 -3.60 8.89
CA THR A 77 -9.91 -2.92 10.05
C THR A 77 -10.91 -2.06 10.81
N SER A 78 -12.00 -1.69 10.15
CA SER A 78 -13.09 -0.90 10.71
C SER A 78 -14.13 -1.76 11.43
N GLY A 79 -14.26 -3.05 11.05
CA GLY A 79 -15.24 -3.99 11.57
C GLY A 79 -16.67 -3.78 10.99
N ASP A 80 -16.78 -3.18 9.81
CA ASP A 80 -18.06 -2.91 9.17
C ASP A 80 -18.51 -4.03 8.23
N GLY A 81 -17.63 -5.00 7.95
CA GLY A 81 -17.84 -6.16 7.10
C GLY A 81 -17.33 -5.99 5.67
N ASN A 82 -16.69 -4.85 5.36
CA ASN A 82 -15.99 -4.62 4.11
C ASN A 82 -14.47 -4.71 4.35
N VAL A 83 -13.72 -5.03 3.31
CA VAL A 83 -12.26 -4.98 3.36
C VAL A 83 -11.80 -3.54 3.19
N ASP A 84 -11.01 -3.04 4.16
CA ASP A 84 -10.45 -1.69 4.13
C ASP A 84 -8.99 -1.67 3.71
N THR A 85 -8.26 -2.78 3.85
CA THR A 85 -6.82 -2.83 3.56
C THR A 85 -6.46 -4.16 2.92
N VAL A 86 -5.66 -4.11 1.88
CA VAL A 86 -5.06 -5.30 1.25
C VAL A 86 -3.57 -5.09 1.13
N VAL A 87 -2.79 -6.10 1.53
CA VAL A 87 -1.33 -6.12 1.36
C VAL A 87 -0.92 -7.29 0.48
N PHE A 88 0.15 -7.10 -0.28
CA PHE A 88 0.65 -8.05 -1.25
C PHE A 88 2.16 -8.26 -1.07
N ASP A 89 2.59 -9.52 -1.13
CA ASP A 89 3.96 -9.95 -1.39
C ASP A 89 4.06 -10.14 -2.92
N THR A 90 4.67 -9.17 -3.60
CA THR A 90 4.64 -9.13 -5.07
C THR A 90 5.84 -9.83 -5.70
N ASP A 91 6.94 -9.98 -4.96
CA ASP A 91 8.16 -10.63 -5.43
C ASP A 91 8.37 -12.04 -4.88
N GLY A 92 7.57 -12.45 -3.87
CA GLY A 92 7.55 -13.80 -3.30
C GLY A 92 8.68 -14.07 -2.31
N ASP A 93 9.21 -13.05 -1.68
CA ASP A 93 10.28 -13.20 -0.70
C ASP A 93 9.76 -13.46 0.74
N GLY A 94 8.45 -13.29 0.96
CA GLY A 94 7.74 -13.51 2.22
C GLY A 94 7.56 -12.24 3.05
N GLU A 95 7.93 -11.07 2.53
CA GLU A 95 7.62 -9.75 3.06
C GLU A 95 6.58 -9.07 2.16
N PHE A 96 5.74 -8.18 2.70
CA PHE A 96 4.73 -7.50 1.90
C PHE A 96 5.31 -6.20 1.34
N ASP A 97 5.26 -6.06 0.01
CA ASP A 97 5.86 -4.95 -0.73
C ASP A 97 4.86 -3.86 -1.10
N TYR A 98 3.56 -4.20 -1.11
CA TYR A 98 2.54 -3.29 -1.60
C TYR A 98 1.30 -3.31 -0.72
N VAL A 99 0.71 -2.16 -0.49
CA VAL A 99 -0.52 -1.98 0.28
C VAL A 99 -1.49 -1.07 -0.46
N GLU A 100 -2.77 -1.43 -0.44
CA GLU A 100 -3.90 -0.58 -0.79
C GLU A 100 -4.83 -0.43 0.40
N ALA A 101 -5.38 0.78 0.62
CA ALA A 101 -6.32 1.04 1.69
C ALA A 101 -7.47 1.95 1.23
N ASP A 102 -8.69 1.56 1.61
CA ASP A 102 -9.91 2.36 1.60
C ASP A 102 -10.00 3.06 2.97
N THR A 103 -9.62 4.33 3.03
CA THR A 103 -9.49 5.04 4.31
C THR A 103 -10.77 5.79 4.68
N ASP A 104 -11.68 6.00 3.73
CA ASP A 104 -12.95 6.68 3.95
C ASP A 104 -14.16 5.74 3.98
N GLY A 105 -13.99 4.47 3.58
CA GLY A 105 -15.00 3.42 3.65
C GLY A 105 -16.02 3.46 2.51
N ASP A 106 -15.68 4.03 1.38
CA ASP A 106 -16.57 4.10 0.22
C ASP A 106 -16.52 2.87 -0.67
N GLY A 107 -15.55 1.99 -0.46
CA GLY A 107 -15.33 0.73 -1.17
C GLY A 107 -14.31 0.81 -2.31
N TYR A 108 -13.61 1.93 -2.43
CA TYR A 108 -12.47 2.12 -3.33
C TYR A 108 -11.23 2.45 -2.52
N ALA A 109 -10.06 1.99 -2.97
CA ALA A 109 -8.81 2.35 -2.31
C ALA A 109 -8.47 3.81 -2.65
N ASP A 110 -8.19 4.60 -1.60
CA ASP A 110 -7.77 5.99 -1.72
C ASP A 110 -6.31 6.20 -1.29
N PHE A 111 -5.65 5.16 -0.81
CA PHE A 111 -4.23 5.17 -0.47
C PHE A 111 -3.54 3.92 -1.00
N ALA A 112 -2.35 4.09 -1.54
CA ALA A 112 -1.44 3.00 -1.85
C ALA A 112 0.00 3.34 -1.42
N ALA A 113 0.78 2.31 -1.07
CA ALA A 113 2.21 2.45 -0.84
C ALA A 113 2.95 1.18 -1.30
N ALA A 114 4.16 1.37 -1.80
CA ALA A 114 5.02 0.28 -2.26
C ALA A 114 6.43 0.41 -1.68
N ASP A 115 7.04 -0.73 -1.36
CA ASP A 115 8.48 -0.91 -1.18
C ASP A 115 9.04 -1.45 -2.49
N THR A 116 9.57 -0.59 -3.33
CA THR A 116 10.11 -0.96 -4.65
C THR A 116 11.56 -1.39 -4.58
N THR A 117 12.23 -1.07 -3.47
CA THR A 117 13.63 -1.41 -3.23
C THR A 117 13.83 -2.75 -2.50
N GLY A 118 12.80 -3.24 -1.79
CA GLY A 118 12.85 -4.47 -1.00
C GLY A 118 13.68 -4.33 0.29
N ASP A 119 13.72 -3.14 0.87
CA ASP A 119 14.46 -2.90 2.12
C ASP A 119 13.58 -2.99 3.38
N GLY A 120 12.27 -3.21 3.18
CA GLY A 120 11.25 -3.31 4.22
C GLY A 120 10.59 -1.98 4.59
N ASN A 121 10.91 -0.89 3.87
CA ASN A 121 10.26 0.39 4.01
C ASN A 121 9.58 0.76 2.69
N ALA A 122 8.36 1.31 2.77
CA ALA A 122 7.72 1.85 1.57
C ALA A 122 8.47 3.10 1.10
N ASP A 123 8.75 3.16 -0.19
CA ASP A 123 9.44 4.26 -0.86
C ASP A 123 8.56 5.01 -1.86
N THR A 124 7.42 4.44 -2.26
CA THR A 124 6.45 5.06 -3.17
C THR A 124 5.09 5.16 -2.52
N PHE A 125 4.41 6.29 -2.68
CA PHE A 125 3.11 6.59 -2.08
C PHE A 125 2.18 7.23 -3.10
N ALA A 126 0.89 6.84 -3.07
CA ALA A 126 -0.16 7.45 -3.89
C ALA A 126 -1.42 7.69 -3.04
N TYR A 127 -2.14 8.78 -3.31
CA TYR A 127 -3.33 9.15 -2.59
C TYR A 127 -4.37 9.83 -3.49
N ASP A 128 -5.61 9.32 -3.48
CA ASP A 128 -6.83 9.94 -4.03
C ASP A 128 -7.55 10.62 -2.87
N SER A 129 -7.41 11.93 -2.74
CA SER A 129 -7.90 12.66 -1.57
C SER A 129 -9.37 13.02 -1.66
N ASN A 130 -9.96 12.91 -2.85
CA ASN A 130 -11.33 13.31 -3.13
C ASN A 130 -12.27 12.14 -3.45
N GLY A 131 -11.73 10.91 -3.63
CA GLY A 131 -12.49 9.70 -3.92
C GLY A 131 -13.09 9.66 -5.32
N ASP A 132 -12.51 10.35 -6.31
CA ASP A 132 -13.04 10.34 -7.67
C ASP A 132 -12.45 9.24 -8.56
N GLY A 133 -11.48 8.51 -8.03
CA GLY A 133 -10.79 7.38 -8.68
C GLY A 133 -9.55 7.79 -9.46
N TYR A 134 -9.11 9.04 -9.33
CA TYR A 134 -7.82 9.51 -9.83
C TYR A 134 -6.91 9.84 -8.65
N VAL A 135 -5.62 9.56 -8.81
CA VAL A 135 -4.62 9.90 -7.79
C VAL A 135 -4.38 11.41 -7.80
N ASP A 136 -4.56 12.07 -6.64
CA ASP A 136 -4.31 13.50 -6.48
C ASP A 136 -2.89 13.82 -6.02
N PHE A 137 -2.18 12.82 -5.46
CA PHE A 137 -0.84 13.02 -4.90
C PHE A 137 -0.02 11.73 -5.03
N VAL A 138 1.21 11.87 -5.50
CA VAL A 138 2.24 10.83 -5.48
C VAL A 138 3.51 11.35 -4.83
N ALA A 139 4.27 10.48 -4.18
CA ALA A 139 5.54 10.83 -3.56
C ALA A 139 6.49 9.65 -3.54
N GLU A 140 7.79 9.94 -3.68
CA GLU A 140 8.85 8.92 -3.68
C GLU A 140 10.04 9.33 -2.82
N ASP A 141 10.58 8.34 -2.09
CA ASP A 141 11.90 8.33 -1.45
C ASP A 141 12.83 7.56 -2.40
N THR A 142 13.55 8.26 -3.25
CA THR A 142 14.33 7.64 -4.33
C THR A 142 15.69 7.13 -3.88
N ASP A 143 16.20 7.62 -2.74
CA ASP A 143 17.51 7.22 -2.20
C ASP A 143 17.43 6.28 -0.98
N GLY A 144 16.20 6.05 -0.43
CA GLY A 144 15.93 5.12 0.65
C GLY A 144 16.40 5.62 2.02
N ASP A 145 16.51 6.92 2.21
CA ASP A 145 16.94 7.50 3.49
C ASP A 145 15.78 7.71 4.48
N GLY A 146 14.54 7.52 4.02
CA GLY A 146 13.29 7.66 4.76
C GLY A 146 12.66 9.05 4.68
N ASN A 147 13.21 9.94 3.82
CA ASN A 147 12.61 11.22 3.49
C ASN A 147 12.10 11.16 2.04
N ILE A 148 11.05 11.91 1.75
CA ILE A 148 10.55 12.03 0.38
C ILE A 148 11.47 12.97 -0.40
N ASP A 149 11.99 12.50 -1.55
CA ASP A 149 12.82 13.27 -2.46
C ASP A 149 12.01 14.04 -3.48
N VAL A 150 10.93 13.43 -3.98
CA VAL A 150 10.09 14.02 -5.02
C VAL A 150 8.61 13.76 -4.75
N ALA A 151 7.75 14.71 -5.12
CA ALA A 151 6.31 14.52 -5.10
C ALA A 151 5.62 15.36 -6.18
N ALA A 152 4.45 14.88 -6.62
CA ALA A 152 3.56 15.57 -7.54
C ALA A 152 2.14 15.61 -6.99
N ALA A 153 1.41 16.70 -7.29
CA ALA A 153 0.03 16.88 -6.88
C ALA A 153 -0.83 17.45 -8.01
N ASP A 154 -2.05 16.91 -8.13
CA ASP A 154 -3.16 17.49 -8.88
C ASP A 154 -3.99 18.33 -7.90
N THR A 155 -3.76 19.64 -7.89
CA THR A 155 -4.38 20.52 -6.88
C THR A 155 -5.78 20.98 -7.26
N ASP A 156 -6.16 20.87 -8.52
CA ASP A 156 -7.50 21.25 -9.00
C ASP A 156 -8.40 20.03 -9.30
N HIS A 157 -7.87 18.79 -9.13
CA HIS A 157 -8.56 17.52 -9.26
C HIS A 157 -9.14 17.28 -10.66
N ASN A 158 -8.37 17.58 -11.68
CA ASN A 158 -8.77 17.37 -13.05
C ASN A 158 -8.18 16.10 -13.68
N GLY A 159 -7.31 15.39 -12.95
CA GLY A 159 -6.65 14.15 -13.33
C GLY A 159 -5.24 14.35 -13.91
N TYR A 160 -4.69 15.56 -13.82
CA TYR A 160 -3.32 15.88 -14.21
C TYR A 160 -2.60 16.59 -13.07
N ALA A 161 -1.36 16.17 -12.77
CA ALA A 161 -0.56 16.86 -11.77
C ALA A 161 -0.18 18.26 -12.27
N ASP A 162 -0.38 19.28 -11.42
CA ASP A 162 -0.09 20.69 -11.71
C ASP A 162 1.02 21.29 -10.84
N THR A 163 1.40 20.57 -9.79
CA THR A 163 2.40 21.01 -8.81
C THR A 163 3.37 19.90 -8.48
N TYR A 164 4.66 20.20 -8.51
CA TYR A 164 5.76 19.27 -8.26
C TYR A 164 6.70 19.83 -7.21
N VAL A 165 7.31 18.96 -6.39
CA VAL A 165 8.33 19.33 -5.41
C VAL A 165 9.48 18.33 -5.44
N ALA A 166 10.72 18.82 -5.25
CA ALA A 166 11.89 17.97 -5.08
C ALA A 166 12.80 18.50 -3.97
N ASP A 167 13.40 17.56 -3.21
CA ASP A 167 14.54 17.78 -2.33
C ASP A 167 15.79 17.35 -3.08
N THR A 168 16.44 18.29 -3.79
CA THR A 168 17.63 17.98 -4.59
C THR A 168 18.89 17.92 -3.74
N THR A 169 18.83 18.39 -2.50
CA THR A 169 19.96 18.38 -1.58
C THR A 169 19.98 17.16 -0.66
N GLY A 170 18.86 16.43 -0.51
CA GLY A 170 18.71 15.26 0.37
C GLY A 170 18.77 15.64 1.85
N ASP A 171 18.29 16.81 2.23
CA ASP A 171 18.28 17.25 3.63
C ASP A 171 16.92 17.05 4.33
N GLY A 172 15.92 16.53 3.57
CA GLY A 172 14.57 16.25 4.01
C GLY A 172 13.63 17.46 3.89
N ASN A 173 14.06 18.52 3.19
CA ASN A 173 13.23 19.67 2.88
C ASN A 173 13.23 19.93 1.38
N PRO A 174 12.07 20.08 0.73
CA PRO A 174 12.02 20.44 -0.68
C PRO A 174 12.70 21.78 -0.94
N ASP A 175 13.55 21.83 -1.97
CA ASP A 175 14.26 23.04 -2.40
C ASP A 175 13.89 23.47 -3.83
N THR A 176 13.25 22.61 -4.58
CA THR A 176 12.82 22.85 -5.97
C THR A 176 11.34 22.57 -6.11
N TYR A 177 10.63 23.48 -6.77
CA TYR A 177 9.19 23.42 -7.02
C TYR A 177 8.93 23.59 -8.51
N GLY A 178 8.02 22.78 -9.08
CA GLY A 178 7.57 22.87 -10.46
C GLY A 178 6.09 23.22 -10.53
N PHE A 179 5.69 24.03 -11.52
CA PHE A 179 4.31 24.39 -11.76
C PHE A 179 4.01 24.27 -13.26
N ASP A 180 3.03 23.42 -13.59
CA ASP A 180 2.44 23.28 -14.92
C ASP A 180 1.08 23.97 -14.89
N PHE A 181 0.96 25.13 -15.49
CA PHE A 181 -0.26 25.95 -15.42
C PHE A 181 -1.21 25.69 -16.59
N ASP A 182 -0.73 25.13 -17.69
CA ASP A 182 -1.55 24.83 -18.86
C ASP A 182 -1.82 23.33 -19.06
N GLU A 183 -1.25 22.49 -18.15
CA GLU A 183 -1.50 21.07 -18.01
C GLU A 183 -1.15 20.28 -19.27
N ASP A 184 -0.09 20.70 -19.95
CA ASP A 184 0.39 20.01 -21.13
C ASP A 184 1.45 18.92 -20.83
N GLY A 185 1.80 18.76 -19.52
CA GLY A 185 2.79 17.82 -19.01
C GLY A 185 4.22 18.37 -19.00
N GLU A 186 4.40 19.65 -19.36
CA GLU A 186 5.70 20.33 -19.24
C GLU A 186 5.62 21.38 -18.14
N ILE A 187 6.67 21.50 -17.31
CA ILE A 187 6.70 22.50 -16.24
C ILE A 187 6.92 23.89 -16.82
N ASP A 188 5.96 24.80 -16.61
CA ASP A 188 6.01 26.18 -17.07
C ASP A 188 6.94 27.07 -16.24
N VAL A 189 6.99 26.85 -14.92
CA VAL A 189 7.74 27.67 -13.98
C VAL A 189 8.30 26.86 -12.85
N TYR A 190 9.57 27.08 -12.55
CA TYR A 190 10.21 26.55 -11.35
C TYR A 190 10.32 27.58 -10.25
N GLY A 191 10.12 27.16 -9.00
CA GLY A 191 10.41 27.90 -7.79
C GLY A 191 11.59 27.30 -7.06
N ILE A 192 12.53 28.13 -6.61
CA ILE A 192 13.73 27.66 -5.90
C ILE A 192 13.75 28.29 -4.50
N ASP A 193 13.92 27.43 -3.48
CA ASP A 193 14.29 27.79 -2.11
C ASP A 193 15.80 27.53 -1.96
N GLU A 194 16.60 28.60 -2.05
CA GLU A 194 18.06 28.47 -2.04
C GLU A 194 18.64 28.34 -0.62
N ASP A 195 17.93 28.86 0.38
CA ASP A 195 18.41 28.89 1.76
C ASP A 195 17.76 27.85 2.70
N GLY A 196 16.78 27.07 2.19
CA GLY A 196 16.14 25.96 2.90
C GLY A 196 15.22 26.39 4.04
N ASP A 197 14.65 27.59 3.96
CA ASP A 197 13.77 28.10 5.02
C ASP A 197 12.28 27.74 4.79
N GLY A 198 11.96 27.12 3.63
CA GLY A 198 10.64 26.67 3.22
C GLY A 198 9.85 27.75 2.44
N ASP A 199 10.45 28.89 2.15
CA ASP A 199 9.87 29.93 1.32
C ASP A 199 10.61 29.99 -0.03
N ILE A 200 9.90 30.08 -1.15
CA ILE A 200 10.53 30.19 -2.49
C ILE A 200 11.22 31.54 -2.61
N ASP A 201 12.56 31.53 -2.80
CA ASP A 201 13.39 32.72 -2.95
C ASP A 201 13.22 33.40 -4.33
N TYR A 202 13.13 32.60 -5.38
CA TYR A 202 12.93 33.11 -6.74
C TYR A 202 12.26 32.09 -7.67
N TYR A 203 11.76 32.57 -8.79
CA TYR A 203 11.16 31.78 -9.85
C TYR A 203 11.97 31.87 -11.15
N THR A 204 12.01 30.81 -11.92
CA THR A 204 12.67 30.73 -13.22
C THR A 204 11.83 29.89 -14.20
N ASP A 205 11.95 30.16 -15.48
CA ASP A 205 11.39 29.39 -16.58
C ASP A 205 12.44 28.45 -17.25
N ASP A 206 13.63 28.37 -16.65
CA ASP A 206 14.75 27.59 -17.17
C ASP A 206 15.59 27.06 -16.01
N ILE A 207 15.63 25.74 -15.85
CA ILE A 207 16.60 25.04 -15.00
C ILE A 207 17.58 24.33 -15.94
N ASP A 208 18.89 24.58 -15.75
CA ASP A 208 19.97 23.97 -16.55
C ASP A 208 20.07 22.42 -16.34
N ASP A 209 19.29 21.84 -15.44
CA ASP A 209 19.21 20.42 -15.14
C ASP A 209 17.75 19.96 -15.26
N ASP A 210 17.32 19.61 -16.47
CA ASP A 210 15.95 19.24 -16.83
C ASP A 210 15.50 17.91 -16.19
N ASP A 211 16.38 17.18 -15.50
CA ASP A 211 16.15 15.83 -15.02
C ASP A 211 15.41 15.77 -13.64
N VAL A 212 15.15 16.90 -12.98
CA VAL A 212 14.65 16.91 -11.58
C VAL A 212 13.27 16.28 -11.42
N PHE A 213 12.43 16.37 -12.47
CA PHE A 213 11.06 15.81 -12.44
C PHE A 213 10.78 14.84 -13.59
N ASP A 214 11.81 14.40 -14.35
CA ASP A 214 11.65 13.55 -15.53
C ASP A 214 10.92 12.23 -15.22
N ASP A 215 11.10 11.67 -14.03
CA ASP A 215 10.46 10.41 -13.63
C ASP A 215 8.93 10.54 -13.43
N PHE A 216 8.40 11.75 -13.19
CA PHE A 216 6.96 11.98 -13.03
C PHE A 216 6.24 12.39 -14.31
N ILE A 217 6.98 12.93 -15.30
CA ILE A 217 6.39 13.52 -16.51
C ILE A 217 6.23 12.48 -17.64
N ASP A 218 7.03 11.39 -17.62
CA ASP A 218 7.08 10.40 -18.71
C ASP A 218 6.15 9.18 -18.53
N ASP A 219 5.52 8.99 -17.38
CA ASP A 219 4.57 7.90 -17.17
C ASP A 219 3.12 8.40 -17.27
N ASP A 220 2.42 7.93 -18.31
CA ASP A 220 0.96 8.03 -18.48
C ASP A 220 0.24 7.51 -17.19
N VAL A 221 -0.11 8.41 -16.28
CA VAL A 221 -0.98 8.14 -15.14
C VAL A 221 -2.42 7.96 -15.60
#